data_2503ee42ad4ccb811d5d423edf2ccc7f
#
_entry.id   2503ee42ad4ccb811d5d423edf2ccc7f
#
_cell.length_a   1.000
_cell.length_b   1.000
_cell.length_c   1.000
_cell.angle_alpha   90.00
_cell.angle_beta   90.00
_cell.angle_gamma   90.00
#
_symmetry.space_group_name_H-M   'P 1'
#
loop_
_entity.id
_entity.type
_entity.pdbx_description
1 polymer ?
#
loop_
_entity_poly.entity_id
_entity_poly.type
_entity_poly.pdbx_seq_one_letter_code
_entity_poly.pdbx_strand_id
1 'polypeptide(L)'
;MRIVLIHPNYHSGGAEIAGNWPPAWVAYLAGALKAAGYTGLRFIDAMTDRLDEDQVRALLREEKPDLIGCTAITPAIYKAERLLQIAKEEHPGAVTVLGGIHGTFMYQQVLAEAPWIDVVARGEGEAILVNLVRAIERGNFAAQRSQIKGIAYAQAGQIVATPAEAPVKDLDSITPDWSVLDWPKYVYIPMGKRVAIPNFARGCPFTCSFCSQWKFWRDYRVRDPKKVVDEIESLVRDHDVGFFILADEEPTIHRKKFVAFCEELIARKLPILWGINTRVTDILRDEALLPMYRKAGLIHVSLGTEAAAQLKLDRFNKETTIAQNKKAITLLRQAGIVAEAQFIVGLENETRETLEETYRMAEDWKPDMANWAMYTPWPFSDLFRELGDKVQIFDFEKYNFVTPIIKPEAMERAELLDRVMHNYRRFYFKRAFFSYPWIRDRVKRRYMLGCLKAFAKSGFERKFYDLGRVGYTGPQSLKNVDFGFDQKRQLPREQIVEFSSVPVGRKSLRVDEKTVQTPILACGGGTE
;
A
#
# COMPACT_ATOMS: atom_id res chain seq x y z
N MET A 1 6.36 1.88 30.46
CA MET A 1 6.71 2.62 29.25
C MET A 1 5.45 2.91 28.45
N ARG A 2 5.25 4.13 27.96
CA ARG A 2 4.10 4.56 27.16
C ARG A 2 4.51 4.72 25.71
N ILE A 3 3.79 4.04 24.82
CA ILE A 3 4.10 3.99 23.39
C ILE A 3 2.88 4.55 22.65
N VAL A 4 3.10 5.50 21.76
CA VAL A 4 2.06 6.01 20.86
C VAL A 4 2.44 5.69 19.42
N LEU A 5 1.53 5.03 18.69
CA LEU A 5 1.67 4.82 17.26
C LEU A 5 0.60 5.62 16.51
N ILE A 6 1.01 6.32 15.45
CA ILE A 6 0.13 7.22 14.71
C ILE A 6 0.04 6.77 13.25
N HIS A 7 -1.18 6.62 12.74
CA HIS A 7 -1.42 6.49 11.31
C HIS A 7 -1.68 7.87 10.70
N PRO A 8 -0.86 8.33 9.73
CA PRO A 8 -0.91 9.71 9.27
C PRO A 8 -2.18 10.02 8.49
N ASN A 9 -2.71 11.24 8.63
CA ASN A 9 -3.89 11.73 7.93
C ASN A 9 -3.55 12.05 6.46
N TYR A 10 -3.50 11.01 5.65
CA TYR A 10 -3.32 11.10 4.20
C TYR A 10 -4.50 10.45 3.47
N HIS A 11 -5.14 11.19 2.58
CA HIS A 11 -6.24 10.73 1.74
C HIS A 11 -5.87 10.83 0.27
N SER A 12 -5.82 9.70 -0.43
CA SER A 12 -5.56 9.65 -1.87
C SER A 12 -6.79 10.07 -2.70
N GLY A 13 -7.98 9.97 -2.09
CA GLY A 13 -9.25 10.14 -2.76
C GLY A 13 -9.69 8.93 -3.58
N GLY A 14 -8.89 7.89 -3.66
CA GLY A 14 -9.17 6.66 -4.42
C GLY A 14 -9.59 5.48 -3.55
N ALA A 15 -8.74 5.09 -2.61
CA ALA A 15 -8.97 3.93 -1.76
C ALA A 15 -10.17 4.10 -0.82
N GLU A 16 -10.41 5.32 -0.35
CA GLU A 16 -11.45 5.68 0.61
C GLU A 16 -12.88 5.58 0.05
N ILE A 17 -13.03 5.47 -1.28
CA ILE A 17 -14.34 5.24 -1.93
C ILE A 17 -14.97 3.94 -1.42
N ALA A 18 -14.16 2.91 -1.22
CA ALA A 18 -14.62 1.63 -0.73
C ALA A 18 -14.86 1.60 0.79
N GLY A 19 -14.40 2.61 1.52
CA GLY A 19 -14.54 2.73 2.98
C GLY A 19 -13.22 2.98 3.70
N ASN A 20 -13.26 2.95 5.02
CA ASN A 20 -12.06 3.05 5.83
C ASN A 20 -11.46 1.66 6.05
N TRP A 21 -10.19 1.54 5.75
CA TRP A 21 -9.44 0.29 5.89
C TRP A 21 -8.67 0.28 7.21
N PRO A 22 -8.75 -0.79 8.02
CA PRO A 22 -7.98 -0.86 9.25
C PRO A 22 -6.48 -0.91 8.92
N PRO A 23 -5.64 -0.11 9.58
CA PRO A 23 -4.19 -0.16 9.37
C PRO A 23 -3.59 -1.40 10.05
N ALA A 24 -3.59 -2.53 9.36
CA ALA A 24 -3.19 -3.84 9.90
C ALA A 24 -1.79 -3.83 10.55
N TRP A 25 -0.87 -3.00 10.05
CA TRP A 25 0.50 -2.90 10.58
C TRP A 25 0.53 -2.66 12.09
N VAL A 26 -0.41 -1.87 12.64
CA VAL A 26 -0.43 -1.58 14.08
C VAL A 26 -0.82 -2.80 14.89
N ALA A 27 -1.73 -3.66 14.40
CA ALA A 27 -2.12 -4.88 15.10
C ALA A 27 -0.95 -5.87 15.23
N TYR A 28 -0.12 -5.99 14.19
CA TYR A 28 1.08 -6.84 14.22
C TYR A 28 2.16 -6.28 15.14
N LEU A 29 2.41 -4.96 15.12
CA LEU A 29 3.34 -4.31 16.04
C LEU A 29 2.85 -4.39 17.50
N ALA A 30 1.55 -4.18 17.74
CA ALA A 30 0.94 -4.33 19.04
C ALA A 30 1.08 -5.76 19.58
N GLY A 31 0.85 -6.76 18.73
CA GLY A 31 1.05 -8.16 19.07
C GLY A 31 2.49 -8.48 19.47
N ALA A 32 3.47 -7.98 18.73
CA ALA A 32 4.88 -8.14 19.05
C ALA A 32 5.27 -7.48 20.37
N LEU A 33 4.78 -6.25 20.62
CA LEU A 33 4.98 -5.54 21.88
C LEU A 33 4.36 -6.30 23.05
N LYS A 34 3.12 -6.76 22.90
CA LYS A 34 2.39 -7.52 23.93
C LYS A 34 3.10 -8.83 24.27
N ALA A 35 3.58 -9.56 23.26
CA ALA A 35 4.37 -10.77 23.46
C ALA A 35 5.70 -10.49 24.21
N ALA A 36 6.25 -9.28 24.09
CA ALA A 36 7.43 -8.83 24.80
C ALA A 36 7.13 -8.22 26.20
N GLY A 37 5.86 -8.22 26.63
CA GLY A 37 5.42 -7.73 27.94
C GLY A 37 5.01 -6.25 27.99
N TYR A 38 4.92 -5.58 26.83
CA TYR A 38 4.53 -4.16 26.74
C TYR A 38 3.05 -4.02 26.38
N THR A 39 2.27 -3.49 27.31
CA THR A 39 0.81 -3.29 27.15
C THR A 39 0.40 -1.81 27.09
N GLY A 40 1.34 -0.89 27.28
CA GLY A 40 1.12 0.57 27.29
C GLY A 40 1.13 1.19 25.89
N LEU A 41 0.50 0.53 24.91
CA LEU A 41 0.37 1.06 23.55
C LEU A 41 -0.95 1.83 23.37
N ARG A 42 -0.84 3.07 22.90
CA ARG A 42 -1.94 3.88 22.37
C ARG A 42 -1.83 3.99 20.85
N PHE A 43 -2.90 3.73 20.15
CA PHE A 43 -2.98 3.95 18.70
C PHE A 43 -3.84 5.18 18.39
N ILE A 44 -3.36 6.05 17.50
CA ILE A 44 -4.07 7.23 16.98
C ILE A 44 -4.21 7.04 15.46
N ASP A 45 -5.43 6.82 15.00
CA ASP A 45 -5.74 6.75 13.57
C ASP A 45 -6.17 8.13 13.05
N ALA A 46 -5.17 8.99 12.77
CA ALA A 46 -5.44 10.34 12.31
C ALA A 46 -6.09 10.37 10.90
N MET A 47 -5.92 9.32 10.10
CA MET A 47 -6.56 9.20 8.79
C MET A 47 -8.05 8.93 8.91
N THR A 48 -8.45 7.92 9.64
CA THR A 48 -9.86 7.50 9.78
C THR A 48 -10.67 8.55 10.55
N ASP A 49 -10.09 9.12 11.60
CA ASP A 49 -10.71 10.18 12.40
C ASP A 49 -10.59 11.57 11.78
N ARG A 50 -9.84 11.70 10.67
CA ARG A 50 -9.59 12.97 9.96
C ARG A 50 -9.05 14.07 10.88
N LEU A 51 -8.16 13.68 11.80
CA LEU A 51 -7.60 14.60 12.77
C LEU A 51 -6.72 15.65 12.09
N ASP A 52 -6.90 16.89 12.47
CA ASP A 52 -5.97 17.97 12.14
C ASP A 52 -4.78 18.00 13.11
N GLU A 53 -3.83 18.91 12.86
CA GLU A 53 -2.61 19.01 13.65
C GLU A 53 -2.88 19.38 15.11
N ASP A 54 -3.85 20.27 15.37
CA ASP A 54 -4.18 20.72 16.73
C ASP A 54 -4.83 19.60 17.54
N GLN A 55 -5.69 18.81 16.90
CA GLN A 55 -6.32 17.64 17.53
C GLN A 55 -5.26 16.57 17.88
N VAL A 56 -4.32 16.29 16.98
CA VAL A 56 -3.21 15.35 17.27
C VAL A 56 -2.34 15.90 18.39
N ARG A 57 -2.06 17.19 18.39
CA ARG A 57 -1.28 17.87 19.44
C ARG A 57 -1.94 17.73 20.82
N ALA A 58 -3.25 17.94 20.88
CA ALA A 58 -4.01 17.78 22.11
C ALA A 58 -3.94 16.34 22.66
N LEU A 59 -4.14 15.34 21.79
CA LEU A 59 -4.03 13.93 22.19
C LEU A 59 -2.62 13.58 22.69
N LEU A 60 -1.58 14.06 22.03
CA LEU A 60 -0.20 13.79 22.46
C LEU A 60 0.11 14.39 23.83
N ARG A 61 -0.39 15.59 24.15
CA ARG A 61 -0.22 16.21 25.47
C ARG A 61 -0.80 15.36 26.60
N GLU A 62 -1.93 14.71 26.35
CA GLU A 62 -2.58 13.83 27.34
C GLU A 62 -1.80 12.54 27.56
N GLU A 63 -1.25 11.95 26.50
CA GLU A 63 -0.64 10.62 26.54
C GLU A 63 0.76 10.60 27.18
N LYS A 64 1.54 11.68 27.10
CA LYS A 64 2.93 11.78 27.61
C LYS A 64 3.80 10.57 27.26
N PRO A 65 4.01 10.29 25.98
CA PRO A 65 4.70 9.08 25.52
C PRO A 65 6.22 9.11 25.76
N ASP A 66 6.80 7.92 25.92
CA ASP A 66 8.25 7.71 25.90
C ASP A 66 8.76 7.45 24.48
N LEU A 67 7.91 6.84 23.62
CA LEU A 67 8.16 6.61 22.21
C LEU A 67 6.92 6.96 21.38
N ILE A 68 7.16 7.67 20.28
CA ILE A 68 6.13 7.99 19.29
C ILE A 68 6.57 7.45 17.93
N GLY A 69 5.77 6.54 17.37
CA GLY A 69 6.01 5.95 16.06
C GLY A 69 4.97 6.38 15.03
N CYS A 70 5.43 6.61 13.80
CA CYS A 70 4.57 6.82 12.64
C CYS A 70 5.01 5.93 11.49
N THR A 71 4.10 5.57 10.59
CA THR A 71 4.42 4.84 9.36
C THR A 71 4.22 5.73 8.14
N ALA A 72 4.97 5.49 7.07
CA ALA A 72 4.73 6.17 5.80
C ALA A 72 4.87 5.24 4.59
N ILE A 73 3.83 5.26 3.75
CA ILE A 73 3.97 5.03 2.31
C ILE A 73 4.43 6.33 1.66
N THR A 74 4.96 6.27 0.44
CA THR A 74 5.53 7.47 -0.21
C THR A 74 4.62 8.69 -0.20
N PRO A 75 3.33 8.62 -0.57
CA PRO A 75 2.47 9.80 -0.58
C PRO A 75 2.10 10.35 0.81
N ALA A 76 2.33 9.58 1.86
CA ALA A 76 2.04 10.00 3.24
C ALA A 76 3.25 10.58 3.98
N ILE A 77 4.42 10.63 3.34
CA ILE A 77 5.68 10.95 4.05
C ILE A 77 5.65 12.33 4.71
N TYR A 78 5.22 13.36 4.02
CA TYR A 78 5.20 14.72 4.59
C TYR A 78 4.26 14.85 5.78
N LYS A 79 3.13 14.12 5.76
CA LYS A 79 2.20 14.06 6.89
C LYS A 79 2.82 13.33 8.08
N ALA A 80 3.50 12.22 7.85
CA ALA A 80 4.18 11.45 8.90
C ALA A 80 5.32 12.27 9.53
N GLU A 81 6.15 12.94 8.74
CA GLU A 81 7.21 13.83 9.21
C GLU A 81 6.65 14.97 10.05
N ARG A 82 5.56 15.61 9.58
CA ARG A 82 4.93 16.70 10.31
C ARG A 82 4.33 16.25 11.65
N LEU A 83 3.70 15.08 11.69
CA LEU A 83 3.19 14.51 12.95
C LEU A 83 4.30 14.18 13.93
N LEU A 84 5.44 13.66 13.46
CA LEU A 84 6.61 13.40 14.31
C LEU A 84 7.27 14.71 14.76
N GLN A 85 7.22 15.79 13.96
CA GLN A 85 7.64 17.12 14.37
C GLN A 85 6.80 17.64 15.53
N ILE A 86 5.47 17.58 15.40
CA ILE A 86 4.53 17.94 16.46
C ILE A 86 4.79 17.11 17.71
N ALA A 87 5.03 15.82 17.54
CA ALA A 87 5.37 14.93 18.65
C ALA A 87 6.63 15.38 19.39
N LYS A 88 7.66 15.81 18.67
CA LYS A 88 8.91 16.30 19.25
C LYS A 88 8.77 17.66 19.90
N GLU A 89 7.93 18.54 19.35
CA GLU A 89 7.58 19.83 19.94
C GLU A 89 6.87 19.67 21.30
N GLU A 90 5.90 18.73 21.38
CA GLU A 90 5.14 18.49 22.62
C GLU A 90 5.92 17.66 23.65
N HIS A 91 6.74 16.71 23.19
CA HIS A 91 7.50 15.80 24.04
C HIS A 91 8.96 15.71 23.58
N PRO A 92 9.80 16.72 23.86
CA PRO A 92 11.21 16.76 23.41
C PRO A 92 12.03 15.55 23.88
N GLY A 93 11.67 14.94 25.02
CA GLY A 93 12.33 13.76 25.59
C GLY A 93 11.88 12.42 24.98
N ALA A 94 10.76 12.39 24.26
CA ALA A 94 10.28 11.17 23.63
C ALA A 94 11.12 10.81 22.40
N VAL A 95 11.30 9.50 22.17
CA VAL A 95 11.98 9.02 20.97
C VAL A 95 10.97 8.95 19.81
N THR A 96 11.29 9.64 18.72
CA THR A 96 10.45 9.66 17.50
C THR A 96 10.95 8.66 16.48
N VAL A 97 10.04 7.82 15.96
CA VAL A 97 10.37 6.72 15.06
C VAL A 97 9.51 6.80 13.81
N LEU A 98 10.14 6.82 12.63
CA LEU A 98 9.46 6.63 11.36
C LEU A 98 9.69 5.21 10.85
N GLY A 99 8.62 4.50 10.52
CA GLY A 99 8.64 3.20 9.83
C GLY A 99 7.99 3.26 8.45
N GLY A 100 7.77 2.08 7.88
CA GLY A 100 7.11 1.91 6.59
C GLY A 100 8.07 1.87 5.40
N ILE A 101 7.49 1.63 4.23
CA ILE A 101 8.26 1.38 3.01
C ILE A 101 9.07 2.61 2.58
N HIS A 102 8.49 3.82 2.69
CA HIS A 102 9.21 5.04 2.30
C HIS A 102 10.43 5.26 3.19
N GLY A 103 10.26 5.24 4.51
CA GLY A 103 11.37 5.37 5.46
C GLY A 103 12.44 4.29 5.26
N THR A 104 12.03 3.06 4.96
CA THR A 104 12.97 1.95 4.71
C THR A 104 13.93 2.25 3.58
N PHE A 105 13.45 2.78 2.46
CA PHE A 105 14.27 3.02 1.27
C PHE A 105 14.85 4.43 1.19
N MET A 106 14.17 5.42 1.79
CA MET A 106 14.51 6.84 1.66
C MET A 106 15.03 7.43 2.99
N TYR A 107 15.56 6.59 3.91
CA TYR A 107 15.98 7.01 5.25
C TYR A 107 17.02 8.13 5.25
N GLN A 108 17.90 8.19 4.24
CA GLN A 108 18.91 9.26 4.15
C GLN A 108 18.25 10.61 3.92
N GLN A 109 17.33 10.69 2.97
CA GLN A 109 16.55 11.90 2.71
C GLN A 109 15.75 12.30 3.95
N VAL A 110 14.99 11.35 4.48
CA VAL A 110 14.14 11.60 5.68
C VAL A 110 14.96 12.18 6.83
N LEU A 111 16.09 11.58 7.16
CA LEU A 111 16.92 12.04 8.29
C LEU A 111 17.67 13.36 8.00
N ALA A 112 17.92 13.68 6.73
CA ALA A 112 18.50 14.95 6.33
C ALA A 112 17.49 16.10 6.40
N GLU A 113 16.23 15.85 6.03
CA GLU A 113 15.19 16.86 5.92
C GLU A 113 14.34 17.01 7.20
N ALA A 114 14.24 15.94 8.02
CA ALA A 114 13.44 15.90 9.24
C ALA A 114 14.28 15.58 10.49
N PRO A 115 15.12 16.52 10.97
CA PRO A 115 16.04 16.29 12.09
C PRO A 115 15.34 15.99 13.43
N TRP A 116 14.04 16.20 13.51
CA TRP A 116 13.21 15.83 14.67
C TRP A 116 12.85 14.33 14.71
N ILE A 117 13.23 13.55 13.69
CA ILE A 117 13.09 12.10 13.67
C ILE A 117 14.38 11.49 14.24
N ASP A 118 14.28 10.84 15.41
CA ASP A 118 15.44 10.24 16.05
C ASP A 118 15.89 8.95 15.36
N VAL A 119 14.92 8.18 14.82
CA VAL A 119 15.16 6.86 14.21
C VAL A 119 14.24 6.62 13.02
N VAL A 120 14.81 6.05 11.97
CA VAL A 120 14.04 5.39 10.91
C VAL A 120 14.19 3.89 11.06
N ALA A 121 13.05 3.17 11.24
CA ALA A 121 12.99 1.71 11.24
C ALA A 121 12.93 1.19 9.78
N ARG A 122 13.84 0.28 9.42
CA ARG A 122 14.07 -0.19 8.05
C ARG A 122 13.73 -1.67 7.89
N GLY A 123 12.65 -1.97 7.19
CA GLY A 123 12.14 -3.33 6.99
C GLY A 123 10.95 -3.67 7.89
N GLU A 124 10.83 -4.94 8.28
CA GLU A 124 9.75 -5.41 9.15
C GLU A 124 9.93 -4.87 10.57
N GLY A 125 8.89 -4.25 11.11
CA GLY A 125 8.98 -3.44 12.32
C GLY A 125 8.92 -4.19 13.64
N GLU A 126 8.46 -5.43 13.67
CA GLU A 126 8.10 -6.14 14.90
C GLU A 126 9.29 -6.30 15.87
N ALA A 127 10.38 -6.89 15.38
CA ALA A 127 11.59 -7.05 16.21
C ALA A 127 12.28 -5.70 16.46
N ILE A 128 12.31 -4.83 15.46
CA ILE A 128 12.93 -3.51 15.55
C ILE A 128 12.27 -2.68 16.66
N LEU A 129 10.93 -2.60 16.67
CA LEU A 129 10.20 -1.81 17.65
C LEU A 129 10.40 -2.35 19.07
N VAL A 130 10.35 -3.66 19.26
CA VAL A 130 10.61 -4.30 20.56
C VAL A 130 12.02 -3.96 21.06
N ASN A 131 13.03 -4.01 20.20
CA ASN A 131 14.42 -3.70 20.55
C ASN A 131 14.60 -2.21 20.87
N LEU A 132 13.93 -1.31 20.14
CA LEU A 132 13.91 0.13 20.45
C LEU A 132 13.31 0.39 21.84
N VAL A 133 12.13 -0.19 22.11
CA VAL A 133 11.43 -0.04 23.38
C VAL A 133 12.29 -0.50 24.55
N ARG A 134 12.94 -1.66 24.43
CA ARG A 134 13.88 -2.17 25.46
C ARG A 134 15.07 -1.25 25.70
N ALA A 135 15.65 -0.67 24.66
CA ALA A 135 16.78 0.24 24.77
C ALA A 135 16.38 1.57 25.44
N ILE A 136 15.19 2.08 25.14
CA ILE A 136 14.65 3.29 25.77
C ILE A 136 14.36 3.05 27.24
N GLU A 137 13.69 1.93 27.59
CA GLU A 137 13.36 1.57 28.97
C GLU A 137 14.60 1.44 29.86
N ARG A 138 15.72 0.98 29.33
CA ARG A 138 17.01 0.90 30.05
C ARG A 138 17.69 2.26 30.26
N GLY A 139 17.13 3.34 29.73
CA GLY A 139 17.65 4.70 29.91
C GLY A 139 18.95 5.03 29.15
N ASN A 140 19.42 4.16 28.26
CA ASN A 140 20.67 4.31 27.52
C ASN A 140 20.53 4.18 26.01
N PHE A 141 19.36 4.57 25.48
CA PHE A 141 19.05 4.47 24.07
C PHE A 141 20.13 5.05 23.15
N ALA A 142 20.63 6.26 23.44
CA ALA A 142 21.65 6.93 22.63
C ALA A 142 22.96 6.12 22.52
N ALA A 143 23.35 5.42 23.57
CA ALA A 143 24.55 4.59 23.60
C ALA A 143 24.33 3.21 22.93
N GLN A 144 23.12 2.66 23.01
CA GLN A 144 22.80 1.32 22.51
C GLN A 144 22.25 1.29 21.10
N ARG A 145 21.77 2.40 20.55
CA ARG A 145 21.10 2.41 19.23
C ARG A 145 21.98 1.84 18.10
N SER A 146 23.30 1.97 18.17
CA SER A 146 24.21 1.40 17.17
C SER A 146 24.21 -0.13 17.14
N GLN A 147 23.73 -0.79 18.20
CA GLN A 147 23.61 -2.24 18.30
C GLN A 147 22.25 -2.76 17.84
N ILE A 148 21.27 -1.88 17.67
CA ILE A 148 19.93 -2.26 17.19
C ILE A 148 20.00 -2.41 15.68
N LYS A 149 19.69 -3.60 15.19
CA LYS A 149 19.63 -3.87 13.75
C LYS A 149 18.39 -3.24 13.11
N GLY A 150 18.47 -2.94 11.82
CA GLY A 150 17.34 -2.46 11.02
C GLY A 150 16.96 -1.00 11.28
N ILE A 151 17.85 -0.18 11.82
CA ILE A 151 17.57 1.24 12.02
C ILE A 151 18.55 2.15 11.28
N ALA A 152 18.11 3.39 11.06
CA ALA A 152 19.00 4.48 10.67
C ALA A 152 18.71 5.70 11.55
N TYR A 153 19.76 6.51 11.80
CA TYR A 153 19.70 7.70 12.64
C TYR A 153 20.80 8.69 12.27
N ALA A 154 20.63 9.96 12.64
CA ALA A 154 21.65 10.99 12.49
C ALA A 154 22.57 11.02 13.72
N GLN A 155 23.89 11.12 13.50
CA GLN A 155 24.89 11.26 14.53
C GLN A 155 26.09 12.08 14.03
N ALA A 156 26.45 13.15 14.75
CA ALA A 156 27.62 13.97 14.44
C ALA A 156 27.71 14.41 12.96
N GLY A 157 26.59 14.85 12.38
CA GLY A 157 26.54 15.30 10.98
C GLY A 157 26.60 14.17 9.94
N GLN A 158 26.44 12.93 10.37
CA GLN A 158 26.38 11.75 9.49
C GLN A 158 25.09 10.97 9.70
N ILE A 159 24.63 10.31 8.66
CA ILE A 159 23.56 9.34 8.75
C ILE A 159 24.19 7.95 8.88
N VAL A 160 23.86 7.29 9.99
CA VAL A 160 24.32 5.93 10.31
C VAL A 160 23.17 4.96 10.06
N ALA A 161 23.38 3.96 9.23
CA ALA A 161 22.46 2.86 9.03
C ALA A 161 23.07 1.57 9.58
N THR A 162 22.41 0.97 10.56
CA THR A 162 22.84 -0.32 11.13
C THR A 162 22.58 -1.47 10.16
N PRO A 163 23.21 -2.64 10.34
CA PRO A 163 22.86 -3.82 9.57
C PRO A 163 21.38 -4.12 9.60
N ALA A 164 20.83 -4.61 8.50
CA ALA A 164 19.40 -4.89 8.41
C ALA A 164 18.97 -5.96 9.44
N GLU A 165 17.76 -5.79 9.98
CA GLU A 165 17.12 -6.85 10.76
C GLU A 165 16.68 -7.99 9.83
N ALA A 166 16.77 -9.21 10.32
CA ALA A 166 16.31 -10.37 9.58
C ALA A 166 14.78 -10.33 9.40
N PRO A 167 14.26 -10.73 8.23
CA PRO A 167 12.82 -10.90 8.07
C PRO A 167 12.27 -11.92 9.07
N VAL A 168 11.04 -11.70 9.54
CA VAL A 168 10.34 -12.66 10.41
C VAL A 168 10.15 -13.97 9.66
N LYS A 169 10.90 -15.02 10.01
CA LYS A 169 10.86 -16.30 9.30
C LYS A 169 9.56 -17.06 9.52
N ASP A 170 9.16 -17.19 10.77
CA ASP A 170 7.87 -17.80 11.17
C ASP A 170 6.85 -16.69 11.43
N LEU A 171 5.99 -16.44 10.45
CA LEU A 171 4.94 -15.42 10.55
C LEU A 171 3.89 -15.76 11.63
N ASP A 172 3.80 -17.01 12.04
CA ASP A 172 2.89 -17.47 13.09
C ASP A 172 3.46 -17.31 14.52
N SER A 173 4.71 -16.84 14.62
CA SER A 173 5.30 -16.44 15.90
C SER A 173 4.75 -15.11 16.42
N ILE A 174 4.04 -14.34 15.57
CA ILE A 174 3.43 -13.07 15.93
C ILE A 174 1.91 -13.24 15.88
N THR A 175 1.28 -13.14 17.04
CA THR A 175 -0.19 -13.05 17.13
C THR A 175 -0.56 -11.57 17.09
N PRO A 176 -1.24 -11.07 16.04
CA PRO A 176 -1.64 -9.68 15.97
C PRO A 176 -2.63 -9.33 17.09
N ASP A 177 -2.49 -8.17 17.68
CA ASP A 177 -3.45 -7.64 18.66
C ASP A 177 -4.43 -6.69 18.00
N TRP A 178 -5.54 -7.23 17.51
CA TRP A 178 -6.60 -6.48 16.84
C TRP A 178 -7.43 -5.60 17.78
N SER A 179 -7.27 -5.74 19.11
CA SER A 179 -8.01 -4.93 20.09
C SER A 179 -7.61 -3.46 20.12
N VAL A 180 -6.47 -3.11 19.51
CA VAL A 180 -5.98 -1.73 19.41
C VAL A 180 -6.81 -0.86 18.45
N LEU A 181 -7.69 -1.47 17.63
CA LEU A 181 -8.49 -0.80 16.62
C LEU A 181 -9.90 -0.46 17.11
N ASP A 182 -10.40 0.71 16.75
CA ASP A 182 -11.80 1.10 16.95
C ASP A 182 -12.68 0.56 15.81
N TRP A 183 -13.08 -0.69 15.90
CA TRP A 183 -13.72 -1.48 14.86
C TRP A 183 -14.95 -0.85 14.20
N PRO A 184 -15.86 -0.13 14.90
CA PRO A 184 -16.99 0.55 14.27
C PRO A 184 -16.62 1.49 13.13
N LYS A 185 -15.38 2.00 13.09
CA LYS A 185 -14.90 2.95 12.08
C LYS A 185 -14.51 2.30 10.76
N TYR A 186 -14.23 0.99 10.76
CA TYR A 186 -13.68 0.29 9.59
C TYR A 186 -14.78 -0.49 8.87
N VAL A 187 -15.42 0.18 7.91
CA VAL A 187 -16.56 -0.38 7.17
C VAL A 187 -16.25 -0.43 5.68
N TYR A 188 -16.41 -1.62 5.09
CA TYR A 188 -16.40 -1.80 3.65
C TYR A 188 -17.75 -1.39 3.08
N ILE A 189 -17.81 -0.21 2.49
CA ILE A 189 -19.06 0.44 2.04
C ILE A 189 -19.85 -0.42 1.05
N PRO A 190 -19.24 -1.10 0.05
CA PRO A 190 -19.99 -1.92 -0.90
C PRO A 190 -20.83 -3.02 -0.26
N MET A 191 -20.39 -3.54 0.88
CA MET A 191 -21.08 -4.61 1.61
C MET A 191 -21.82 -4.11 2.85
N GLY A 192 -21.50 -2.90 3.34
CA GLY A 192 -21.99 -2.38 4.63
C GLY A 192 -21.58 -3.26 5.81
N LYS A 193 -20.38 -3.83 5.76
CA LYS A 193 -19.83 -4.77 6.76
C LYS A 193 -18.50 -4.24 7.28
N ARG A 194 -18.17 -4.57 8.54
CA ARG A 194 -16.82 -4.33 9.06
C ARG A 194 -15.80 -5.11 8.24
N VAL A 195 -14.64 -4.52 8.02
CA VAL A 195 -13.58 -5.08 7.19
C VAL A 195 -12.31 -5.30 8.01
N ALA A 196 -11.63 -6.41 7.76
CA ALA A 196 -10.29 -6.70 8.26
C ALA A 196 -9.29 -6.89 7.12
N ILE A 197 -8.00 -6.75 7.42
CA ILE A 197 -6.91 -6.95 6.47
C ILE A 197 -5.85 -7.88 7.10
N PRO A 198 -6.18 -9.17 7.35
CA PRO A 198 -5.22 -10.14 7.88
C PRO A 198 -4.18 -10.51 6.83
N ASN A 199 -2.96 -10.88 7.27
CA ASN A 199 -1.96 -11.49 6.41
C ASN A 199 -2.10 -13.02 6.39
N PHE A 200 -2.02 -13.61 5.21
CA PHE A 200 -1.79 -15.04 5.00
C PHE A 200 -0.33 -15.30 4.62
N ALA A 201 0.25 -14.41 3.81
CA ALA A 201 1.65 -14.47 3.39
C ALA A 201 2.31 -13.08 3.42
N ARG A 202 3.62 -13.04 3.35
CA ARG A 202 4.43 -11.83 3.10
C ARG A 202 5.42 -12.09 2.00
N GLY A 203 5.62 -11.09 1.14
CA GLY A 203 6.57 -11.14 0.04
C GLY A 203 5.99 -11.59 -1.28
N CYS A 204 6.78 -11.38 -2.32
CA CYS A 204 6.46 -11.76 -3.69
C CYS A 204 7.76 -12.20 -4.38
N PRO A 205 7.82 -13.38 -5.01
CA PRO A 205 9.03 -13.86 -5.66
C PRO A 205 9.27 -13.25 -7.05
N PHE A 206 8.30 -12.46 -7.54
CA PHE A 206 8.38 -11.83 -8.85
C PHE A 206 9.05 -10.46 -8.78
N THR A 207 9.79 -10.10 -9.82
CA THR A 207 10.63 -8.89 -9.89
C THR A 207 10.10 -7.90 -10.92
N CYS A 208 8.79 -7.58 -10.85
CA CYS A 208 8.19 -6.60 -11.75
C CYS A 208 8.90 -5.24 -11.62
N SER A 209 9.29 -4.63 -12.76
CA SER A 209 10.15 -3.45 -12.79
C SER A 209 9.53 -2.20 -12.15
N PHE A 210 8.20 -2.09 -12.17
CA PHE A 210 7.45 -0.99 -11.57
C PHE A 210 7.20 -1.15 -10.07
N CYS A 211 7.40 -2.36 -9.52
CA CYS A 211 7.03 -2.74 -8.16
C CYS A 211 8.26 -2.76 -7.24
N SER A 212 8.05 -2.44 -5.96
CA SER A 212 9.10 -2.44 -4.94
C SER A 212 8.83 -3.41 -3.78
N GLN A 213 7.69 -4.04 -3.75
CA GLN A 213 7.27 -4.89 -2.63
C GLN A 213 8.21 -6.09 -2.44
N TRP A 214 8.68 -6.70 -3.53
CA TRP A 214 9.65 -7.77 -3.48
C TRP A 214 11.01 -7.33 -2.89
N LYS A 215 11.38 -6.06 -3.00
CA LYS A 215 12.58 -5.50 -2.36
C LYS A 215 12.37 -5.29 -0.85
N PHE A 216 11.17 -4.89 -0.46
CA PHE A 216 10.83 -4.64 0.94
C PHE A 216 10.73 -5.94 1.75
N TRP A 217 9.90 -6.89 1.28
CA TRP A 217 9.63 -8.14 1.97
C TRP A 217 10.73 -9.19 1.81
N ARG A 218 11.53 -9.10 0.73
CA ARG A 218 12.64 -10.00 0.36
C ARG A 218 12.20 -11.42 0.07
N ASP A 219 11.89 -12.22 1.11
CA ASP A 219 11.53 -13.62 0.98
C ASP A 219 10.02 -13.83 1.02
N TYR A 220 9.54 -14.82 0.24
CA TYR A 220 8.15 -15.26 0.33
C TYR A 220 7.98 -16.22 1.50
N ARG A 221 7.08 -15.89 2.42
CA ARG A 221 6.76 -16.66 3.63
C ARG A 221 5.26 -16.75 3.78
N VAL A 222 4.76 -17.90 4.21
CA VAL A 222 3.31 -18.17 4.32
C VAL A 222 2.99 -18.84 5.65
N ARG A 223 1.94 -18.37 6.28
CA ARG A 223 1.43 -18.81 7.59
C ARG A 223 0.78 -20.20 7.52
N ASP A 224 0.54 -20.78 8.68
CA ASP A 224 -0.30 -21.97 8.81
C ASP A 224 -1.76 -21.62 8.50
N PRO A 225 -2.43 -22.33 7.57
CA PRO A 225 -3.79 -22.06 7.17
C PRO A 225 -4.78 -22.05 8.32
N LYS A 226 -4.64 -22.97 9.29
CA LYS A 226 -5.56 -23.06 10.44
C LYS A 226 -5.41 -21.85 11.34
N LYS A 227 -4.18 -21.43 11.64
CA LYS A 227 -3.93 -20.24 12.48
C LYS A 227 -4.49 -18.96 11.87
N VAL A 228 -4.42 -18.82 10.54
CA VAL A 228 -5.03 -17.67 9.86
C VAL A 228 -6.55 -17.74 9.95
N VAL A 229 -7.15 -18.92 9.79
CA VAL A 229 -8.61 -19.05 9.94
C VAL A 229 -9.05 -18.89 11.39
N ASP A 230 -8.25 -19.31 12.40
CA ASP A 230 -8.48 -19.01 13.82
C ASP A 230 -8.53 -17.49 14.06
N GLU A 231 -7.60 -16.74 13.47
CA GLU A 231 -7.59 -15.28 13.54
C GLU A 231 -8.84 -14.67 12.88
N ILE A 232 -9.21 -15.13 11.68
CA ILE A 232 -10.40 -14.65 10.96
C ILE A 232 -11.67 -14.97 11.77
N GLU A 233 -11.77 -16.16 12.35
CA GLU A 233 -12.91 -16.56 13.19
C GLU A 233 -13.04 -15.66 14.43
N SER A 234 -11.91 -15.31 15.07
CA SER A 234 -11.91 -14.36 16.17
C SER A 234 -12.37 -12.96 15.74
N LEU A 235 -11.91 -12.48 14.56
CA LEU A 235 -12.34 -11.21 13.99
C LEU A 235 -13.86 -11.18 13.70
N VAL A 236 -14.41 -12.28 13.22
CA VAL A 236 -15.87 -12.40 12.99
C VAL A 236 -16.62 -12.40 14.33
N ARG A 237 -16.17 -13.20 15.30
CA ARG A 237 -16.85 -13.38 16.59
C ARG A 237 -16.76 -12.13 17.47
N ASP A 238 -15.56 -11.56 17.61
CA ASP A 238 -15.27 -10.53 18.61
C ASP A 238 -15.47 -9.12 18.07
N HIS A 239 -15.38 -8.95 16.75
CA HIS A 239 -15.42 -7.63 16.10
C HIS A 239 -16.47 -7.50 14.99
N ASP A 240 -17.35 -8.51 14.80
CA ASP A 240 -18.43 -8.51 13.79
C ASP A 240 -17.89 -8.20 12.36
N VAL A 241 -16.69 -8.72 12.03
CA VAL A 241 -16.11 -8.59 10.71
C VAL A 241 -16.89 -9.46 9.73
N GLY A 242 -17.41 -8.88 8.65
CA GLY A 242 -18.17 -9.58 7.62
C GLY A 242 -17.51 -9.58 6.25
N PHE A 243 -16.36 -8.92 6.12
CA PHE A 243 -15.56 -8.92 4.91
C PHE A 243 -14.06 -8.82 5.28
N PHE A 244 -13.19 -9.48 4.52
CA PHE A 244 -11.75 -9.23 4.64
C PHE A 244 -11.09 -9.21 3.27
N ILE A 245 -9.95 -8.52 3.19
CA ILE A 245 -9.00 -8.66 2.09
C ILE A 245 -7.69 -9.15 2.69
N LEU A 246 -7.09 -10.17 2.09
CA LEU A 246 -5.74 -10.54 2.46
C LEU A 246 -4.79 -9.39 2.08
N ALA A 247 -4.02 -8.93 3.06
CA ALA A 247 -3.08 -7.82 2.87
C ALA A 247 -1.84 -8.21 2.07
N ASP A 248 -1.84 -9.41 1.55
CA ASP A 248 -0.70 -10.05 0.90
C ASP A 248 -0.46 -9.48 -0.49
N GLU A 249 0.83 -9.43 -0.87
CA GLU A 249 1.24 -9.08 -2.22
C GLU A 249 0.83 -10.15 -3.24
N GLU A 250 0.93 -11.43 -2.82
CA GLU A 250 0.61 -12.58 -3.67
C GLU A 250 0.28 -13.82 -2.81
N PRO A 251 -0.96 -13.97 -2.33
CA PRO A 251 -1.32 -15.04 -1.38
C PRO A 251 -1.35 -16.44 -2.02
N THR A 252 -1.48 -16.54 -3.33
CA THR A 252 -1.75 -17.80 -4.04
C THR A 252 -0.51 -18.60 -4.42
N ILE A 253 0.70 -18.06 -4.22
CA ILE A 253 1.98 -18.70 -4.60
C ILE A 253 2.08 -20.11 -4.02
N HIS A 254 1.86 -20.27 -2.72
CA HIS A 254 1.93 -21.59 -2.09
C HIS A 254 0.60 -22.33 -2.21
N ARG A 255 0.29 -22.82 -3.42
CA ARG A 255 -0.99 -23.46 -3.78
C ARG A 255 -1.54 -24.41 -2.71
N LYS A 256 -0.73 -25.34 -2.20
CA LYS A 256 -1.18 -26.34 -1.20
C LYS A 256 -1.72 -25.65 0.07
N LYS A 257 -1.02 -24.67 0.61
CA LYS A 257 -1.47 -23.93 1.79
C LYS A 257 -2.70 -23.06 1.48
N PHE A 258 -2.76 -22.44 0.31
CA PHE A 258 -3.92 -21.64 -0.08
C PHE A 258 -5.19 -22.50 -0.25
N VAL A 259 -5.06 -23.71 -0.82
CA VAL A 259 -6.14 -24.70 -0.87
C VAL A 259 -6.58 -25.09 0.54
N ALA A 260 -5.63 -25.45 1.43
CA ALA A 260 -5.94 -25.79 2.81
C ALA A 260 -6.63 -24.64 3.58
N PHE A 261 -6.25 -23.40 3.32
CA PHE A 261 -6.91 -22.20 3.86
C PHE A 261 -8.37 -22.12 3.42
N CYS A 262 -8.64 -22.32 2.13
CA CYS A 262 -10.00 -22.34 1.60
C CYS A 262 -10.83 -23.50 2.15
N GLU A 263 -10.24 -24.69 2.27
CA GLU A 263 -10.90 -25.87 2.87
C GLU A 263 -11.26 -25.64 4.33
N GLU A 264 -10.37 -25.00 5.10
CA GLU A 264 -10.62 -24.67 6.50
C GLU A 264 -11.76 -23.64 6.66
N LEU A 265 -11.81 -22.59 5.81
CA LEU A 265 -12.93 -21.63 5.78
C LEU A 265 -14.27 -22.34 5.47
N ILE A 266 -14.27 -23.28 4.53
CA ILE A 266 -15.46 -24.08 4.19
C ILE A 266 -15.89 -24.95 5.36
N ALA A 267 -14.93 -25.62 6.03
CA ALA A 267 -15.21 -26.51 7.15
C ALA A 267 -15.84 -25.76 8.34
N ARG A 268 -15.35 -24.56 8.65
CA ARG A 268 -15.89 -23.72 9.74
C ARG A 268 -17.17 -22.99 9.39
N LYS A 269 -17.56 -22.95 8.12
CA LYS A 269 -18.81 -22.30 7.65
C LYS A 269 -18.93 -20.83 8.11
N LEU A 270 -17.84 -20.09 8.13
CA LEU A 270 -17.85 -18.70 8.55
C LEU A 270 -18.71 -17.86 7.57
N PRO A 271 -19.60 -16.99 8.08
CA PRO A 271 -20.48 -16.16 7.25
C PRO A 271 -19.73 -14.93 6.70
N ILE A 272 -18.62 -15.17 5.99
CA ILE A 272 -17.71 -14.13 5.55
C ILE A 272 -17.47 -14.17 4.04
N LEU A 273 -17.32 -13.00 3.44
CA LEU A 273 -16.85 -12.84 2.07
C LEU A 273 -15.48 -12.18 2.10
N TRP A 274 -14.69 -12.42 1.05
CA TRP A 274 -13.32 -11.90 1.02
C TRP A 274 -12.78 -11.66 -0.39
N GLY A 275 -11.69 -10.90 -0.45
CA GLY A 275 -10.99 -10.57 -1.68
C GLY A 275 -9.49 -10.77 -1.58
N ILE A 276 -8.83 -10.82 -2.73
CA ILE A 276 -7.38 -10.91 -2.89
C ILE A 276 -6.88 -10.10 -4.08
N ASN A 277 -5.58 -9.76 -4.01
CA ASN A 277 -4.80 -9.43 -5.20
C ASN A 277 -4.05 -10.69 -5.62
N THR A 278 -3.93 -10.97 -6.92
CA THR A 278 -3.14 -12.10 -7.39
C THR A 278 -2.74 -11.96 -8.86
N ARG A 279 -1.80 -12.79 -9.29
CA ARG A 279 -1.34 -12.85 -10.67
C ARG A 279 -2.29 -13.68 -11.54
N VAL A 280 -2.30 -13.33 -12.81
CA VAL A 280 -3.02 -14.03 -13.87
C VAL A 280 -2.62 -15.50 -13.96
N THR A 281 -1.31 -15.78 -13.86
CA THR A 281 -0.75 -17.13 -13.93
C THR A 281 -1.29 -18.08 -12.86
N ASP A 282 -1.56 -17.56 -11.66
CA ASP A 282 -2.07 -18.37 -10.56
C ASP A 282 -3.54 -18.73 -10.74
N ILE A 283 -4.33 -17.81 -11.27
CA ILE A 283 -5.73 -18.10 -11.65
C ILE A 283 -5.81 -19.17 -12.74
N LEU A 284 -4.92 -19.11 -13.74
CA LEU A 284 -4.86 -20.12 -14.80
C LEU A 284 -4.44 -21.49 -14.27
N ARG A 285 -3.42 -21.51 -13.37
CA ARG A 285 -2.96 -22.73 -12.71
C ARG A 285 -4.07 -23.40 -11.90
N ASP A 286 -4.92 -22.61 -11.28
CA ASP A 286 -5.94 -23.05 -10.33
C ASP A 286 -7.35 -23.09 -10.93
N GLU A 287 -7.48 -23.12 -12.26
CA GLU A 287 -8.75 -23.12 -13.00
C GLU A 287 -9.79 -24.08 -12.38
N ALA A 288 -9.42 -25.34 -12.13
CA ALA A 288 -10.31 -26.36 -11.56
C ALA A 288 -10.69 -26.10 -10.08
N LEU A 289 -9.97 -25.25 -9.37
CA LEU A 289 -10.16 -24.94 -7.95
C LEU A 289 -11.04 -23.69 -7.71
N LEU A 290 -11.27 -22.88 -8.73
CA LEU A 290 -12.03 -21.64 -8.60
C LEU A 290 -13.45 -21.84 -8.01
N PRO A 291 -14.21 -22.90 -8.35
CA PRO A 291 -15.48 -23.15 -7.68
C PRO A 291 -15.34 -23.40 -6.18
N MET A 292 -14.27 -24.06 -5.74
CA MET A 292 -13.98 -24.28 -4.33
C MET A 292 -13.58 -22.95 -3.64
N TYR A 293 -12.75 -22.11 -4.26
CA TYR A 293 -12.41 -20.78 -3.76
C TYR A 293 -13.67 -19.91 -3.60
N ARG A 294 -14.57 -19.96 -4.58
CA ARG A 294 -15.87 -19.27 -4.47
C ARG A 294 -16.73 -19.80 -3.32
N LYS A 295 -16.74 -21.11 -3.09
CA LYS A 295 -17.44 -21.74 -1.96
C LYS A 295 -16.84 -21.34 -0.62
N ALA A 296 -15.53 -21.11 -0.55
CA ALA A 296 -14.84 -20.60 0.63
C ALA A 296 -15.15 -19.10 0.92
N GLY A 297 -15.92 -18.42 0.05
CA GLY A 297 -16.33 -17.03 0.24
C GLY A 297 -15.54 -16.02 -0.61
N LEU A 298 -14.59 -16.47 -1.46
CA LEU A 298 -13.87 -15.56 -2.36
C LEU A 298 -14.87 -14.92 -3.34
N ILE A 299 -15.04 -13.60 -3.22
CA ILE A 299 -15.97 -12.84 -4.04
C ILE A 299 -15.26 -11.88 -5.01
N HIS A 300 -14.07 -11.43 -4.68
CA HIS A 300 -13.35 -10.41 -5.45
C HIS A 300 -11.89 -10.81 -5.65
N VAL A 301 -11.43 -10.75 -6.91
CA VAL A 301 -10.03 -10.91 -7.29
C VAL A 301 -9.60 -9.70 -8.11
N SER A 302 -8.65 -8.95 -7.58
CA SER A 302 -7.94 -7.91 -8.30
C SER A 302 -6.74 -8.53 -9.02
N LEU A 303 -6.80 -8.52 -10.35
CA LEU A 303 -5.80 -9.15 -11.22
C LEU A 303 -4.77 -8.15 -11.70
N GLY A 304 -3.51 -8.45 -11.46
CA GLY A 304 -2.39 -7.71 -12.07
C GLY A 304 -2.31 -7.99 -13.58
N THR A 305 -3.19 -7.41 -14.39
CA THR A 305 -3.16 -7.51 -15.85
C THR A 305 -2.21 -6.51 -16.49
N GLU A 306 -1.98 -5.37 -15.87
CA GLU A 306 -1.05 -4.27 -16.08
C GLU A 306 -1.16 -3.56 -17.43
N ALA A 307 -1.24 -4.28 -18.56
CA ALA A 307 -1.21 -3.66 -19.88
C ALA A 307 -2.04 -4.38 -20.94
N ALA A 308 -2.41 -3.64 -21.98
CA ALA A 308 -3.07 -4.14 -23.18
C ALA A 308 -2.09 -4.54 -24.31
N ALA A 309 -0.82 -4.12 -24.22
CA ALA A 309 0.22 -4.43 -25.19
C ALA A 309 1.28 -5.37 -24.61
N GLN A 310 1.69 -6.40 -25.39
CA GLN A 310 2.70 -7.38 -24.94
C GLN A 310 4.04 -6.71 -24.63
N LEU A 311 4.51 -5.80 -25.45
CA LEU A 311 5.76 -5.06 -25.22
C LEU A 311 5.79 -4.33 -23.87
N LYS A 312 4.63 -3.83 -23.41
CA LYS A 312 4.51 -3.16 -22.11
C LYS A 312 4.57 -4.18 -20.96
N LEU A 313 3.95 -5.36 -21.13
CA LEU A 313 4.07 -6.47 -20.17
C LEU A 313 5.53 -6.95 -20.04
N ASP A 314 6.22 -7.07 -21.17
CA ASP A 314 7.64 -7.49 -21.22
C ASP A 314 8.54 -6.46 -20.53
N ARG A 315 8.36 -5.17 -20.79
CA ARG A 315 9.04 -4.08 -20.10
C ARG A 315 8.81 -4.09 -18.58
N PHE A 316 7.60 -4.46 -18.19
CA PHE A 316 7.23 -4.58 -16.76
C PHE A 316 7.78 -5.85 -16.11
N ASN A 317 8.43 -6.73 -16.85
CA ASN A 317 8.85 -8.06 -16.39
C ASN A 317 7.68 -8.83 -15.73
N LYS A 318 6.49 -8.75 -16.38
CA LYS A 318 5.27 -9.31 -15.78
C LYS A 318 5.14 -10.82 -15.96
N GLU A 319 5.84 -11.40 -16.94
CA GLU A 319 5.84 -12.84 -17.24
C GLU A 319 4.43 -13.39 -17.53
N THR A 320 3.59 -12.61 -18.23
CA THR A 320 2.24 -12.99 -18.67
C THR A 320 2.00 -12.53 -20.11
N THR A 321 0.97 -13.09 -20.74
CA THR A 321 0.54 -12.69 -22.09
C THR A 321 -0.87 -12.08 -22.08
N ILE A 322 -1.17 -11.30 -23.12
CA ILE A 322 -2.49 -10.70 -23.33
C ILE A 322 -3.60 -11.76 -23.36
N ALA A 323 -3.34 -12.91 -24.01
CA ALA A 323 -4.30 -14.01 -24.07
C ALA A 323 -4.56 -14.64 -22.68
N GLN A 324 -3.51 -14.75 -21.85
CA GLN A 324 -3.62 -15.24 -20.48
C GLN A 324 -4.46 -14.30 -19.61
N ASN A 325 -4.30 -12.97 -19.75
CA ASN A 325 -5.10 -11.98 -19.05
C ASN A 325 -6.60 -12.17 -19.33
N LYS A 326 -6.98 -12.27 -20.62
CA LYS A 326 -8.37 -12.52 -21.04
C LYS A 326 -8.92 -13.83 -20.49
N LYS A 327 -8.12 -14.91 -20.57
CA LYS A 327 -8.53 -16.24 -20.07
C LYS A 327 -8.78 -16.20 -18.56
N ALA A 328 -7.89 -15.63 -17.77
CA ALA A 328 -8.04 -15.54 -16.31
C ALA A 328 -9.30 -14.77 -15.90
N ILE A 329 -9.57 -13.62 -16.52
CA ILE A 329 -10.81 -12.85 -16.31
C ILE A 329 -12.04 -13.69 -16.62
N THR A 330 -12.01 -14.43 -17.74
CA THR A 330 -13.13 -15.31 -18.15
C THR A 330 -13.40 -16.38 -17.10
N LEU A 331 -12.36 -17.05 -16.61
CA LEU A 331 -12.45 -18.12 -15.60
C LEU A 331 -13.03 -17.62 -14.27
N LEU A 332 -12.56 -16.50 -13.77
CA LEU A 332 -13.11 -15.89 -12.55
C LEU A 332 -14.59 -15.58 -12.68
N ARG A 333 -14.99 -14.99 -13.81
CA ARG A 333 -16.39 -14.65 -14.07
C ARG A 333 -17.28 -15.89 -14.16
N GLN A 334 -16.80 -16.96 -14.78
CA GLN A 334 -17.50 -18.25 -14.85
C GLN A 334 -17.68 -18.89 -13.47
N ALA A 335 -16.69 -18.74 -12.60
CA ALA A 335 -16.76 -19.18 -11.21
C ALA A 335 -17.64 -18.29 -10.30
N GLY A 336 -18.24 -17.21 -10.82
CA GLY A 336 -19.06 -16.28 -10.02
C GLY A 336 -18.23 -15.34 -9.14
N ILE A 337 -16.94 -15.22 -9.41
CA ILE A 337 -16.02 -14.30 -8.71
C ILE A 337 -15.95 -12.99 -9.50
N VAL A 338 -15.91 -11.86 -8.81
CA VAL A 338 -15.67 -10.54 -9.43
C VAL A 338 -14.23 -10.49 -9.91
N ALA A 339 -14.06 -10.28 -11.20
CA ALA A 339 -12.76 -10.08 -11.83
C ALA A 339 -12.52 -8.59 -12.02
N GLU A 340 -11.54 -8.03 -11.32
CA GLU A 340 -11.07 -6.67 -11.52
C GLU A 340 -9.76 -6.68 -12.31
N ALA A 341 -9.73 -5.99 -13.45
CA ALA A 341 -8.53 -5.83 -14.27
C ALA A 341 -7.82 -4.54 -13.90
N GLN A 342 -6.53 -4.63 -13.57
CA GLN A 342 -5.68 -3.48 -13.27
C GLN A 342 -4.85 -3.12 -14.50
N PHE A 343 -4.91 -1.85 -14.93
CA PHE A 343 -4.09 -1.32 -16.02
C PHE A 343 -3.21 -0.18 -15.50
N ILE A 344 -1.95 -0.19 -15.88
CA ILE A 344 -1.01 0.91 -15.66
C ILE A 344 -0.96 1.74 -16.92
N VAL A 345 -1.21 3.03 -16.83
CA VAL A 345 -1.21 3.99 -17.94
C VAL A 345 -0.36 5.22 -17.60
N GLY A 346 -0.01 6.01 -18.59
CA GLY A 346 0.69 7.28 -18.39
C GLY A 346 2.20 7.17 -18.27
N LEU A 347 2.82 6.23 -18.99
CA LEU A 347 4.26 6.22 -19.24
C LEU A 347 4.63 7.27 -20.29
N GLU A 348 5.94 7.50 -20.49
CA GLU A 348 6.47 8.49 -21.43
C GLU A 348 6.05 8.24 -22.89
N ASN A 349 5.85 6.98 -23.25
CA ASN A 349 5.43 6.55 -24.59
C ASN A 349 3.92 6.37 -24.75
N GLU A 350 3.11 6.82 -23.77
CA GLU A 350 1.65 6.74 -23.87
C GLU A 350 1.13 7.68 -24.97
N THR A 351 0.24 7.18 -25.81
CA THR A 351 -0.43 7.95 -26.86
C THR A 351 -1.95 7.89 -26.72
N ARG A 352 -2.66 8.68 -27.53
CA ARG A 352 -4.14 8.62 -27.58
C ARG A 352 -4.62 7.24 -28.01
N GLU A 353 -3.90 6.65 -28.97
CA GLU A 353 -4.18 5.34 -29.56
C GLU A 353 -3.96 4.23 -28.54
N THR A 354 -2.88 4.25 -27.75
CA THR A 354 -2.59 3.24 -26.73
C THR A 354 -3.60 3.29 -25.55
N LEU A 355 -4.06 4.48 -25.19
CA LEU A 355 -5.13 4.63 -24.20
C LEU A 355 -6.46 4.07 -24.70
N GLU A 356 -6.82 4.35 -25.94
CA GLU A 356 -8.03 3.81 -26.55
C GLU A 356 -7.94 2.28 -26.76
N GLU A 357 -6.75 1.77 -27.11
CA GLU A 357 -6.49 0.32 -27.19
C GLU A 357 -6.69 -0.34 -25.82
N THR A 358 -6.14 0.25 -24.75
CA THR A 358 -6.33 -0.25 -23.38
C THR A 358 -7.82 -0.31 -23.00
N TYR A 359 -8.61 0.70 -23.39
CA TYR A 359 -10.06 0.71 -23.19
C TYR A 359 -10.76 -0.40 -23.99
N ARG A 360 -10.43 -0.55 -25.30
CA ARG A 360 -10.99 -1.61 -26.16
C ARG A 360 -10.68 -3.00 -25.62
N MET A 361 -9.49 -3.19 -25.09
CA MET A 361 -9.07 -4.44 -24.46
C MET A 361 -9.89 -4.73 -23.20
N ALA A 362 -10.16 -3.73 -22.35
CA ALA A 362 -11.06 -3.89 -21.21
C ALA A 362 -12.49 -4.24 -21.64
N GLU A 363 -12.99 -3.70 -22.78
CA GLU A 363 -14.28 -4.08 -23.34
C GLU A 363 -14.29 -5.50 -23.93
N ASP A 364 -13.18 -5.95 -24.54
CA ASP A 364 -13.04 -7.30 -25.11
C ASP A 364 -12.90 -8.37 -24.02
N TRP A 365 -12.10 -8.12 -22.99
CA TRP A 365 -11.92 -9.07 -21.88
C TRP A 365 -13.13 -9.12 -20.94
N LYS A 366 -13.93 -8.06 -20.92
CA LYS A 366 -15.16 -7.94 -20.14
C LYS A 366 -14.97 -8.21 -18.64
N PRO A 367 -13.95 -7.65 -17.95
CA PRO A 367 -13.89 -7.76 -16.51
C PRO A 367 -15.14 -7.15 -15.87
N ASP A 368 -15.45 -7.55 -14.64
CA ASP A 368 -16.52 -6.94 -13.88
C ASP A 368 -16.15 -5.51 -13.46
N MET A 369 -14.88 -5.30 -13.11
CA MET A 369 -14.31 -3.99 -12.78
C MET A 369 -13.00 -3.78 -13.56
N ALA A 370 -12.69 -2.53 -13.87
CA ALA A 370 -11.42 -2.15 -14.47
C ALA A 370 -10.90 -0.88 -13.82
N ASN A 371 -9.59 -0.85 -13.57
CA ASN A 371 -8.88 0.27 -12.99
C ASN A 371 -7.75 0.71 -13.93
N TRP A 372 -7.67 2.00 -14.24
CA TRP A 372 -6.59 2.61 -15.02
C TRP A 372 -5.77 3.50 -14.09
N ALA A 373 -4.81 2.88 -13.40
CA ALA A 373 -3.91 3.57 -12.50
C ALA A 373 -2.85 4.36 -13.28
N MET A 374 -2.67 5.64 -12.95
CA MET A 374 -1.53 6.42 -13.44
C MET A 374 -0.25 5.80 -12.92
N TYR A 375 0.72 5.60 -13.80
CA TYR A 375 2.02 5.10 -13.38
C TYR A 375 2.61 6.03 -12.32
N THR A 376 2.90 5.46 -11.17
CA THR A 376 3.55 6.16 -10.06
C THR A 376 4.99 5.65 -9.95
N PRO A 377 5.99 6.49 -10.29
CA PRO A 377 7.40 6.09 -10.30
C PRO A 377 7.96 6.06 -8.88
N TRP A 378 7.79 4.95 -8.16
CA TRP A 378 8.37 4.80 -6.83
C TRP A 378 9.90 4.96 -6.89
N PRO A 379 10.53 5.84 -6.07
CA PRO A 379 11.96 6.14 -6.16
C PRO A 379 12.88 4.92 -6.02
N PHE A 380 12.36 3.86 -5.43
CA PHE A 380 13.06 2.60 -5.16
C PHE A 380 12.66 1.46 -6.12
N SER A 381 11.89 1.74 -7.19
CA SER A 381 11.59 0.76 -8.26
C SER A 381 12.65 0.78 -9.36
N ASP A 382 12.77 -0.34 -10.09
CA ASP A 382 13.73 -0.43 -11.19
C ASP A 382 13.34 0.48 -12.36
N LEU A 383 12.04 0.56 -12.65
CA LEU A 383 11.51 1.41 -13.71
C LEU A 383 11.71 2.92 -13.43
N PHE A 384 11.75 3.34 -12.16
CA PHE A 384 12.10 4.72 -11.80
C PHE A 384 13.49 5.10 -12.33
N ARG A 385 14.46 4.19 -12.15
CA ARG A 385 15.84 4.39 -12.64
C ARG A 385 15.89 4.45 -14.16
N GLU A 386 15.18 3.54 -14.83
CA GLU A 386 15.08 3.48 -16.28
C GLU A 386 14.52 4.79 -16.85
N LEU A 387 13.47 5.33 -16.23
CA LEU A 387 12.84 6.58 -16.67
C LEU A 387 13.73 7.82 -16.50
N GLY A 388 14.59 7.83 -15.48
CA GLY A 388 15.59 8.89 -15.30
C GLY A 388 14.98 10.29 -15.35
N ASP A 389 15.42 11.13 -16.33
CA ASP A 389 15.01 12.52 -16.52
C ASP A 389 13.52 12.71 -16.85
N LYS A 390 12.83 11.65 -17.23
CA LYS A 390 11.39 11.70 -17.50
C LYS A 390 10.55 11.80 -16.24
N VAL A 391 11.11 11.48 -15.06
CA VAL A 391 10.50 11.78 -13.76
C VAL A 391 10.80 13.24 -13.43
N GLN A 392 9.79 14.09 -13.48
CA GLN A 392 9.93 15.54 -13.32
C GLN A 392 9.25 16.08 -12.05
N ILE A 393 8.34 15.30 -11.45
CA ILE A 393 7.62 15.70 -10.24
C ILE A 393 8.14 14.87 -9.07
N PHE A 394 8.69 15.54 -8.05
CA PHE A 394 9.21 14.94 -6.83
C PHE A 394 8.40 15.32 -5.57
N ASP A 395 7.23 15.92 -5.76
CA ASP A 395 6.25 16.08 -4.70
C ASP A 395 5.59 14.72 -4.41
N PHE A 396 6.07 14.05 -3.38
CA PHE A 396 5.64 12.70 -3.05
C PHE A 396 4.17 12.59 -2.64
N GLU A 397 3.52 13.66 -2.20
CA GLU A 397 2.07 13.65 -1.93
C GLU A 397 1.25 13.34 -3.20
N LYS A 398 1.81 13.59 -4.38
CA LYS A 398 1.21 13.31 -5.68
C LYS A 398 1.42 11.89 -6.20
N TYR A 399 2.20 11.06 -5.49
CA TYR A 399 2.48 9.66 -5.85
C TYR A 399 1.33 8.75 -5.42
N ASN A 400 0.16 8.91 -6.02
CA ASN A 400 -1.12 8.39 -5.53
C ASN A 400 -1.91 7.59 -6.58
N PHE A 401 -1.28 7.15 -7.67
CA PHE A 401 -1.90 6.43 -8.80
C PHE A 401 -2.94 7.21 -9.61
N VAL A 402 -3.17 8.47 -9.28
CA VAL A 402 -4.15 9.35 -9.94
C VAL A 402 -3.47 10.49 -10.66
N THR A 403 -2.47 11.09 -10.02
CA THR A 403 -1.72 12.21 -10.60
C THR A 403 -0.77 11.72 -11.69
N PRO A 404 -0.81 12.30 -12.89
CA PRO A 404 0.10 11.96 -13.97
C PRO A 404 1.51 12.53 -13.70
N ILE A 405 2.33 11.76 -12.99
CA ILE A 405 3.71 12.15 -12.63
C ILE A 405 4.60 12.25 -13.88
N ILE A 406 4.49 11.26 -14.76
CA ILE A 406 5.23 11.27 -16.03
C ILE A 406 4.43 12.07 -17.07
N LYS A 407 5.11 12.91 -17.82
CA LYS A 407 4.53 13.57 -18.99
C LYS A 407 4.74 12.68 -20.22
N PRO A 408 3.68 12.16 -20.85
CA PRO A 408 3.82 11.48 -22.14
C PRO A 408 4.38 12.43 -23.22
N GLU A 409 5.16 11.88 -24.15
CA GLU A 409 5.70 12.66 -25.25
C GLU A 409 4.60 13.14 -26.22
N ALA A 410 3.52 12.36 -26.36
CA ALA A 410 2.44 12.59 -27.31
C ALA A 410 1.28 13.46 -26.79
N MET A 411 1.26 13.82 -25.51
CA MET A 411 0.15 14.61 -24.93
C MET A 411 0.53 15.29 -23.61
N GLU A 412 -0.24 16.31 -23.26
CA GLU A 412 -0.11 16.99 -21.98
C GLU A 412 -0.73 16.14 -20.83
N ARG A 413 -0.24 16.33 -19.59
CA ARG A 413 -0.72 15.62 -18.38
C ARG A 413 -2.22 15.78 -18.16
N ALA A 414 -2.74 16.99 -18.41
CA ALA A 414 -4.16 17.27 -18.29
C ALA A 414 -5.00 16.46 -19.29
N GLU A 415 -4.52 16.32 -20.55
CA GLU A 415 -5.20 15.49 -21.54
C GLU A 415 -5.17 14.02 -21.16
N LEU A 416 -4.02 13.52 -20.68
CA LEU A 416 -3.89 12.15 -20.17
C LEU A 416 -4.93 11.86 -19.08
N LEU A 417 -5.01 12.71 -18.06
CA LEU A 417 -5.97 12.55 -16.96
C LEU A 417 -7.41 12.56 -17.46
N ASP A 418 -7.78 13.51 -18.33
CA ASP A 418 -9.14 13.58 -18.88
C ASP A 418 -9.51 12.33 -19.67
N ARG A 419 -8.60 11.81 -20.49
CA ARG A 419 -8.81 10.57 -21.25
C ARG A 419 -8.99 9.36 -20.35
N VAL A 420 -8.20 9.24 -19.31
CA VAL A 420 -8.34 8.15 -18.32
C VAL A 420 -9.69 8.26 -17.59
N MET A 421 -10.08 9.47 -17.18
CA MET A 421 -11.39 9.70 -16.55
C MET A 421 -12.55 9.43 -17.54
N HIS A 422 -12.34 9.68 -18.83
CA HIS A 422 -13.30 9.32 -19.87
C HIS A 422 -13.46 7.78 -20.00
N ASN A 423 -12.35 7.02 -19.93
CA ASN A 423 -12.38 5.56 -19.93
C ASN A 423 -13.17 5.00 -18.74
N TYR A 424 -12.95 5.53 -17.53
CA TYR A 424 -13.74 5.17 -16.35
C TYR A 424 -15.24 5.43 -16.57
N ARG A 425 -15.62 6.63 -17.03
CA ARG A 425 -17.03 6.98 -17.28
C ARG A 425 -17.68 6.07 -18.32
N ARG A 426 -17.04 5.84 -19.48
CA ARG A 426 -17.53 4.95 -20.54
C ARG A 426 -17.73 3.52 -20.03
N PHE A 427 -16.74 3.00 -19.31
CA PHE A 427 -16.74 1.63 -18.83
C PHE A 427 -17.84 1.37 -17.80
N TYR A 428 -17.91 2.19 -16.76
CA TYR A 428 -18.83 1.99 -15.64
C TYR A 428 -20.26 2.41 -15.96
N PHE A 429 -20.47 3.47 -16.74
CA PHE A 429 -21.81 3.89 -17.16
C PHE A 429 -22.54 2.78 -17.93
N LYS A 430 -21.88 2.20 -18.92
CA LYS A 430 -22.45 1.09 -19.69
C LYS A 430 -22.81 -0.10 -18.80
N ARG A 431 -21.94 -0.48 -17.86
CA ARG A 431 -22.15 -1.63 -16.98
C ARG A 431 -23.20 -1.39 -15.90
N ALA A 432 -23.34 -0.18 -15.43
CA ALA A 432 -24.34 0.21 -14.45
C ALA A 432 -25.76 -0.09 -14.95
N PHE A 433 -26.03 0.15 -16.23
CA PHE A 433 -27.35 -0.03 -16.81
C PHE A 433 -27.55 -1.38 -17.47
N PHE A 434 -26.52 -1.90 -18.15
CA PHE A 434 -26.68 -3.06 -19.05
C PHE A 434 -26.02 -4.35 -18.54
N SER A 435 -25.31 -4.33 -17.41
CA SER A 435 -24.61 -5.52 -16.93
C SER A 435 -24.91 -5.83 -15.46
N TYR A 436 -24.63 -4.91 -14.53
CA TYR A 436 -24.70 -5.21 -13.10
C TYR A 436 -26.09 -5.59 -12.58
N PRO A 437 -27.20 -4.96 -12.99
CA PRO A 437 -28.55 -5.35 -12.55
C PRO A 437 -28.93 -6.78 -12.97
N TRP A 438 -28.32 -7.28 -14.05
CA TRP A 438 -28.65 -8.56 -14.68
C TRP A 438 -27.72 -9.71 -14.29
N ILE A 439 -26.79 -9.49 -13.34
CA ILE A 439 -25.95 -10.57 -12.82
C ILE A 439 -26.83 -11.61 -12.12
N ARG A 440 -26.73 -12.88 -12.56
CA ARG A 440 -27.58 -13.99 -12.03
C ARG A 440 -27.24 -14.34 -10.59
N ASP A 441 -25.94 -14.40 -10.24
CA ASP A 441 -25.49 -14.65 -8.86
C ASP A 441 -25.94 -13.48 -7.96
N ARG A 442 -26.80 -13.77 -6.99
CA ARG A 442 -27.39 -12.75 -6.09
C ARG A 442 -26.33 -12.05 -5.23
N VAL A 443 -25.32 -12.81 -4.77
CA VAL A 443 -24.24 -12.26 -3.91
C VAL A 443 -23.37 -11.34 -4.73
N LYS A 444 -22.89 -11.79 -5.89
CA LYS A 444 -22.10 -10.98 -6.83
C LYS A 444 -22.87 -9.74 -7.28
N ARG A 445 -24.15 -9.90 -7.62
CA ARG A 445 -25.00 -8.75 -8.01
C ARG A 445 -25.08 -7.70 -6.89
N ARG A 446 -25.37 -8.13 -5.64
CA ARG A 446 -25.43 -7.22 -4.49
C ARG A 446 -24.10 -6.51 -4.29
N TYR A 447 -22.99 -7.23 -4.39
CA TYR A 447 -21.63 -6.69 -4.31
C TYR A 447 -21.42 -5.62 -5.38
N MET A 448 -21.65 -5.92 -6.65
CA MET A 448 -21.44 -4.98 -7.78
C MET A 448 -22.33 -3.73 -7.69
N LEU A 449 -23.59 -3.89 -7.30
CA LEU A 449 -24.48 -2.74 -7.07
C LEU A 449 -24.04 -1.90 -5.86
N GLY A 450 -23.48 -2.52 -4.82
CA GLY A 450 -22.85 -1.84 -3.69
C GLY A 450 -21.64 -1.01 -4.11
N CYS A 451 -20.76 -1.58 -4.93
CA CYS A 451 -19.64 -0.86 -5.51
C CYS A 451 -20.11 0.34 -6.36
N LEU A 452 -21.09 0.13 -7.24
CA LEU A 452 -21.66 1.20 -8.05
C LEU A 452 -22.23 2.34 -7.20
N LYS A 453 -22.96 2.00 -6.11
CA LYS A 453 -23.52 2.99 -5.17
C LYS A 453 -22.40 3.77 -4.48
N ALA A 454 -21.32 3.11 -4.04
CA ALA A 454 -20.17 3.76 -3.44
C ALA A 454 -19.50 4.73 -4.41
N PHE A 455 -19.29 4.31 -5.66
CA PHE A 455 -18.76 5.17 -6.73
C PHE A 455 -19.66 6.37 -7.01
N ALA A 456 -20.96 6.15 -7.17
CA ALA A 456 -21.92 7.24 -7.42
C ALA A 456 -21.91 8.25 -6.29
N LYS A 457 -21.96 7.78 -5.02
CA LYS A 457 -21.89 8.64 -3.85
C LYS A 457 -20.60 9.47 -3.82
N SER A 458 -19.46 8.84 -4.06
CA SER A 458 -18.16 9.51 -4.10
C SER A 458 -18.08 10.53 -5.24
N GLY A 459 -18.62 10.22 -6.42
CA GLY A 459 -18.68 11.14 -7.55
C GLY A 459 -19.54 12.38 -7.27
N PHE A 460 -20.70 12.20 -6.62
CA PHE A 460 -21.57 13.31 -6.20
C PHE A 460 -20.93 14.19 -5.13
N GLU A 461 -20.20 13.58 -4.17
CA GLU A 461 -19.50 14.31 -3.13
C GLU A 461 -18.16 14.91 -3.60
N ARG A 462 -17.83 14.80 -4.90
CA ARG A 462 -16.55 15.23 -5.50
C ARG A 462 -15.31 14.64 -4.80
N LYS A 463 -15.46 13.48 -4.18
CA LYS A 463 -14.38 12.76 -3.48
C LYS A 463 -13.74 11.67 -4.32
N PHE A 464 -14.23 11.47 -5.54
CA PHE A 464 -13.64 10.52 -6.47
C PHE A 464 -12.25 11.00 -6.86
N TYR A 465 -11.23 10.30 -6.38
CA TYR A 465 -9.81 10.62 -6.55
C TYR A 465 -9.38 11.98 -5.98
N ASP A 466 -10.10 12.56 -5.06
CA ASP A 466 -9.84 13.92 -4.56
C ASP A 466 -9.27 14.86 -5.66
N LEU A 467 -9.88 14.80 -6.84
CA LEU A 467 -9.45 15.59 -7.99
C LEU A 467 -9.51 17.10 -7.72
N GLY A 468 -10.23 17.51 -6.68
CA GLY A 468 -10.23 18.87 -6.17
C GLY A 468 -8.83 19.31 -5.69
N ARG A 469 -8.02 18.40 -5.14
CA ARG A 469 -6.63 18.70 -4.73
C ARG A 469 -5.73 19.04 -5.92
N VAL A 470 -6.00 18.45 -7.09
CA VAL A 470 -5.32 18.78 -8.34
C VAL A 470 -6.09 19.81 -9.16
N GLY A 471 -7.06 20.53 -8.55
CA GLY A 471 -7.81 21.60 -9.19
C GLY A 471 -8.90 21.13 -10.16
N TYR A 472 -9.25 19.84 -10.17
CA TYR A 472 -10.28 19.32 -11.06
C TYR A 472 -11.67 19.60 -10.54
N THR A 473 -12.38 20.55 -11.14
CA THR A 473 -13.79 20.85 -10.87
C THR A 473 -14.74 20.33 -11.96
N GLY A 474 -14.19 19.88 -13.09
CA GLY A 474 -14.89 19.34 -14.25
C GLY A 474 -13.95 19.20 -15.45
N PRO A 475 -14.37 18.59 -16.56
CA PRO A 475 -13.50 18.33 -17.70
C PRO A 475 -12.77 19.55 -18.27
N GLN A 476 -13.38 20.71 -18.16
CA GLN A 476 -12.78 21.97 -18.67
C GLN A 476 -11.74 22.57 -17.71
N SER A 477 -11.74 22.19 -16.43
CA SER A 477 -10.82 22.74 -15.43
C SER A 477 -9.42 22.14 -15.49
N LEU A 478 -9.24 21.00 -16.17
CA LEU A 478 -7.93 20.36 -16.33
C LEU A 478 -6.90 21.21 -17.08
N LYS A 479 -7.35 22.16 -17.89
CA LYS A 479 -6.46 23.07 -18.63
C LYS A 479 -5.61 23.97 -17.73
N ASN A 480 -6.09 24.23 -16.51
CA ASN A 480 -5.47 25.14 -15.55
C ASN A 480 -4.95 24.41 -14.32
N VAL A 481 -4.88 23.08 -14.34
CA VAL A 481 -4.35 22.30 -13.22
C VAL A 481 -2.84 22.48 -13.15
N ASP A 482 -2.39 23.08 -12.04
CA ASP A 482 -1.00 23.03 -11.66
C ASP A 482 -0.67 21.61 -11.16
N PHE A 483 0.04 20.84 -11.98
CA PHE A 483 0.53 19.53 -11.61
C PHE A 483 1.78 19.59 -10.71
N GLY A 484 2.14 20.82 -10.27
CA GLY A 484 3.15 21.07 -9.25
C GLY A 484 4.53 20.61 -9.64
N PHE A 485 5.09 21.32 -10.58
CA PHE A 485 6.54 21.42 -10.66
C PHE A 485 7.11 22.21 -9.47
N ASP A 486 6.25 22.73 -8.59
CA ASP A 486 6.63 23.37 -7.34
C ASP A 486 7.19 22.31 -6.40
N GLN A 487 8.49 22.16 -6.49
CA GLN A 487 9.24 21.13 -5.81
C GLN A 487 9.53 21.63 -4.41
N LYS A 488 8.67 21.31 -3.47
CA LYS A 488 8.97 21.55 -2.05
C LYS A 488 10.27 20.88 -1.63
N ARG A 489 10.68 19.82 -2.35
CA ARG A 489 11.90 19.06 -2.10
C ARG A 489 12.42 18.42 -3.37
N GLN A 490 13.60 18.85 -3.82
CA GLN A 490 14.34 18.18 -4.88
C GLN A 490 15.33 17.21 -4.23
N LEU A 491 15.16 15.92 -4.52
CA LEU A 491 16.21 14.98 -4.22
C LEU A 491 17.34 15.13 -5.24
N PRO A 492 18.59 15.24 -4.80
CA PRO A 492 19.71 15.02 -5.69
C PRO A 492 19.54 13.63 -6.33
N ARG A 493 19.55 13.54 -7.65
CA ARG A 493 19.38 12.29 -8.40
C ARG A 493 20.28 11.16 -7.93
N GLU A 494 21.49 11.48 -7.57
CA GLU A 494 22.50 10.56 -7.08
C GLU A 494 22.03 9.80 -5.83
N GLN A 495 21.33 10.45 -4.91
CA GLN A 495 20.78 9.78 -3.72
C GLN A 495 19.67 8.79 -4.07
N ILE A 496 18.83 9.10 -5.05
CA ILE A 496 17.75 8.20 -5.49
C ILE A 496 18.33 6.97 -6.20
N VAL A 497 19.37 7.16 -7.01
CA VAL A 497 20.00 6.10 -7.81
C VAL A 497 20.77 5.10 -6.94
N GLU A 498 21.45 5.53 -5.88
CA GLU A 498 22.17 4.63 -4.97
C GLU A 498 21.26 3.65 -4.26
N PHE A 499 20.04 4.02 -3.89
CA PHE A 499 19.07 3.16 -3.21
C PHE A 499 18.49 2.05 -4.08
N SER A 500 18.32 2.32 -5.36
CA SER A 500 17.83 1.32 -6.30
C SER A 500 18.95 0.42 -6.85
N SER A 501 20.23 0.71 -6.54
CA SER A 501 21.40 0.09 -7.18
C SER A 501 21.89 -1.20 -6.55
N VAL A 502 21.19 -1.80 -5.58
CA VAL A 502 21.53 -3.16 -5.16
C VAL A 502 21.22 -4.10 -6.33
N PRO A 503 22.24 -4.72 -6.95
CA PRO A 503 22.01 -5.66 -8.05
C PRO A 503 21.25 -6.86 -7.49
N VAL A 504 20.01 -7.02 -7.90
CA VAL A 504 19.20 -8.15 -7.50
C VAL A 504 19.38 -9.23 -8.56
N GLY A 505 20.31 -10.13 -8.31
CA GLY A 505 20.27 -11.45 -8.93
C GLY A 505 19.05 -12.22 -8.40
N ARG A 506 18.46 -13.09 -9.21
CA ARG A 506 17.34 -13.98 -8.84
C ARG A 506 17.59 -14.87 -7.59
N LYS A 507 18.72 -14.74 -6.94
CA LYS A 507 19.11 -15.48 -5.72
C LYS A 507 19.53 -14.47 -4.66
N SER A 508 18.70 -14.33 -3.65
CA SER A 508 18.90 -13.62 -2.39
C SER A 508 19.31 -12.14 -2.51
N LEU A 509 18.41 -11.24 -2.16
CA LEU A 509 18.80 -9.92 -1.68
C LEU A 509 19.83 -10.12 -0.57
N ARG A 510 21.08 -9.85 -0.84
CA ARG A 510 22.08 -9.77 0.23
C ARG A 510 21.69 -8.57 1.08
N VAL A 511 21.25 -8.86 2.28
CA VAL A 511 21.06 -7.89 3.33
C VAL A 511 22.42 -7.25 3.58
N ASP A 512 22.45 -5.92 3.63
CA ASP A 512 23.65 -5.20 4.06
C ASP A 512 24.05 -5.68 5.45
N GLU A 513 25.09 -6.50 5.55
CA GLU A 513 25.61 -7.03 6.81
C GLU A 513 26.51 -6.04 7.53
N LYS A 514 26.79 -4.88 6.91
CA LYS A 514 27.69 -3.85 7.44
C LYS A 514 26.94 -2.59 7.82
N THR A 515 27.40 -1.92 8.85
CA THR A 515 26.96 -0.56 9.19
C THR A 515 27.47 0.41 8.14
N VAL A 516 26.57 1.24 7.58
CA VAL A 516 26.89 2.26 6.58
C VAL A 516 26.83 3.64 7.23
N GLN A 517 27.82 4.48 6.97
CA GLN A 517 27.84 5.87 7.37
C GLN A 517 27.89 6.76 6.13
N THR A 518 26.95 7.71 6.04
CA THR A 518 26.87 8.66 4.92
C THR A 518 26.80 10.08 5.47
N PRO A 519 27.57 11.04 4.95
CA PRO A 519 27.48 12.44 5.36
C PRO A 519 26.08 13.01 5.11
N ILE A 520 25.60 13.85 6.01
CA ILE A 520 24.40 14.63 5.78
C ILE A 520 24.77 15.74 4.80
N LEU A 521 24.35 15.59 3.55
CA LEU A 521 24.48 16.67 2.58
C LEU A 521 23.50 17.78 2.98
N ALA A 522 24.01 18.98 3.24
CA ALA A 522 23.19 20.15 3.48
C ALA A 522 22.33 20.38 2.21
N CYS A 523 21.01 20.30 2.36
CA CYS A 523 20.10 20.76 1.31
C CYS A 523 20.35 22.26 1.18
N GLY A 524 21.07 22.67 0.13
CA GLY A 524 21.42 24.06 -0.11
C GLY A 524 20.15 24.90 -0.18
N GLY A 525 19.85 25.63 0.87
CA GLY A 525 18.94 26.74 0.85
C GLY A 525 19.55 27.81 -0.06
N GLY A 526 19.23 27.81 -1.32
CA GLY A 526 19.48 28.93 -2.22
C GLY A 526 18.62 30.09 -1.76
N THR A 527 19.21 30.99 -0.98
CA THR A 527 18.74 32.37 -0.89
C THR A 527 19.31 33.06 -2.10
N GLU A 528 18.46 33.33 -3.10
CA GLU A 528 18.43 34.54 -3.91
C GLU A 528 17.09 34.64 -4.61
#